data_207e1808345297058c22d09d602a35eb
#
_entry.id   207e1808345297058c22d09d602a35eb
#
_cell.length_a   1.000
_cell.length_b   1.000
_cell.length_c   1.000
_cell.angle_alpha   90.00
_cell.angle_beta   90.00
_cell.angle_gamma   90.00
#
_symmetry.space_group_name_H-M   'P 1'
#
loop_
_entity.id
_entity.type
_entity.pdbx_description
1 polymer ?
#
loop_
_entity_poly.entity_id
_entity_poly.type
_entity_poly.pdbx_seq_one_letter_code
_entity_poly.pdbx_strand_id
1 'polypeptide(L)'
;MVRIRVLVVDDHRIFAESLAAALAAESDVDVSAAGSGPAALRCLERAAAEGRRFDVMLVDADLGTVPGAAGGSVNGALNGAAGGSVHGSLNGSVNGTVGGSVNGTAAGPGAASGSASASAGGPVQVPVARAVPDQGEVALVDGISLVAGVRSSQPSVRTVVLAEKDDPHRAAQALQAGASGWVAKDCSLQRLLAVMRGVLRDETHLPPALLTGVLRELTAARKHRTESERLVESLTPREREVLRCMVAGLGRKAVAERLFLSPHTVRTHMQNVLGKLGVHSTLAAVALARRAGVGPVDLVPPLGNVVERGGQLA
;
A
#
# COMPACT_ATOMS: atom_id res chain seq x y z
N MET A 1 -11.57 -28.82 -17.68
CA MET A 1 -11.63 -28.30 -16.31
C MET A 1 -11.19 -26.84 -16.33
N VAL A 2 -11.92 -25.95 -15.68
CA VAL A 2 -11.53 -24.53 -15.55
C VAL A 2 -10.38 -24.47 -14.55
N ARG A 3 -9.22 -23.96 -14.96
CA ARG A 3 -8.07 -23.78 -14.05
C ARG A 3 -8.22 -22.46 -13.31
N ILE A 4 -7.92 -22.47 -12.03
CA ILE A 4 -7.85 -21.25 -11.18
C ILE A 4 -6.58 -20.49 -11.57
N ARG A 5 -6.73 -19.26 -12.02
CA ARG A 5 -5.59 -18.42 -12.43
C ARG A 5 -5.16 -17.53 -11.28
N VAL A 6 -3.92 -17.72 -10.84
CA VAL A 6 -3.35 -17.08 -9.66
C VAL A 6 -2.21 -16.15 -10.05
N LEU A 7 -2.23 -14.93 -9.51
CA LEU A 7 -1.11 -14.00 -9.57
C LEU A 7 -0.46 -13.90 -8.19
N VAL A 8 0.80 -14.30 -8.07
CA VAL A 8 1.61 -14.14 -6.86
C VAL A 8 2.39 -12.83 -6.97
N VAL A 9 2.27 -11.96 -5.97
CA VAL A 9 2.94 -10.66 -5.93
C VAL A 9 3.75 -10.56 -4.64
N ASP A 10 5.06 -10.67 -4.76
CA ASP A 10 5.99 -10.62 -3.63
C ASP A 10 7.36 -10.14 -4.13
N ASP A 11 8.01 -9.22 -3.44
CA ASP A 11 9.34 -8.70 -3.79
C ASP A 11 10.49 -9.61 -3.30
N HIS A 12 10.17 -10.56 -2.41
CA HIS A 12 11.09 -11.65 -2.04
C HIS A 12 11.10 -12.74 -3.10
N ARG A 13 11.97 -12.58 -4.08
CA ARG A 13 12.03 -13.43 -5.28
C ARG A 13 12.05 -14.93 -4.97
N ILE A 14 12.84 -15.38 -3.98
CA ILE A 14 12.95 -16.80 -3.62
C ILE A 14 11.60 -17.32 -3.12
N PHE A 15 10.90 -16.55 -2.30
CA PHE A 15 9.59 -16.93 -1.79
C PHE A 15 8.57 -16.99 -2.93
N ALA A 16 8.50 -15.95 -3.77
CA ALA A 16 7.58 -15.89 -4.90
C ALA A 16 7.78 -17.08 -5.88
N GLU A 17 9.03 -17.39 -6.24
CA GLU A 17 9.36 -18.51 -7.13
C GLU A 17 9.01 -19.86 -6.50
N SER A 18 9.33 -20.05 -5.21
CA SER A 18 9.02 -21.29 -4.48
C SER A 18 7.51 -21.51 -4.35
N LEU A 19 6.77 -20.46 -4.00
CA LEU A 19 5.32 -20.51 -3.87
C LEU A 19 4.68 -20.77 -5.25
N ALA A 20 5.13 -20.07 -6.29
CA ALA A 20 4.62 -20.29 -7.65
C ALA A 20 4.87 -21.72 -8.14
N ALA A 21 6.06 -22.28 -7.87
CA ALA A 21 6.37 -23.67 -8.22
C ALA A 21 5.49 -24.67 -7.47
N ALA A 22 5.27 -24.43 -6.16
CA ALA A 22 4.40 -25.30 -5.34
C ALA A 22 2.94 -25.26 -5.81
N LEU A 23 2.42 -24.08 -6.16
CA LEU A 23 1.06 -23.92 -6.68
C LEU A 23 0.92 -24.49 -8.10
N ALA A 24 1.93 -24.38 -8.96
CA ALA A 24 1.92 -24.93 -10.31
C ALA A 24 1.95 -26.47 -10.34
N ALA A 25 2.32 -27.12 -9.24
CA ALA A 25 2.23 -28.58 -9.10
C ALA A 25 0.77 -29.08 -9.00
N GLU A 26 -0.18 -28.18 -8.64
CA GLU A 26 -1.60 -28.51 -8.60
C GLU A 26 -2.17 -28.48 -10.03
N SER A 27 -2.90 -29.55 -10.39
CA SER A 27 -3.41 -29.73 -11.77
C SER A 27 -4.48 -28.73 -12.18
N ASP A 28 -5.16 -28.12 -11.19
CA ASP A 28 -6.26 -27.15 -11.35
C ASP A 28 -5.82 -25.70 -11.20
N VAL A 29 -4.52 -25.40 -11.08
CA VAL A 29 -3.98 -24.06 -10.87
C VAL A 29 -3.08 -23.64 -12.03
N ASP A 30 -3.20 -22.38 -12.45
CA ASP A 30 -2.32 -21.70 -13.42
C ASP A 30 -1.74 -20.46 -12.74
N VAL A 31 -0.41 -20.37 -12.62
CA VAL A 31 0.27 -19.39 -11.78
C VAL A 31 1.14 -18.44 -12.59
N SER A 32 1.07 -17.17 -12.27
CA SER A 32 2.02 -16.14 -12.70
C SER A 32 2.59 -15.42 -11.48
N ALA A 33 3.81 -14.91 -11.57
CA ALA A 33 4.46 -14.18 -10.50
C ALA A 33 4.88 -12.77 -10.93
N ALA A 34 4.81 -11.81 -10.00
CA ALA A 34 5.25 -10.44 -10.18
C ALA A 34 6.02 -9.98 -8.93
N GLY A 35 7.18 -9.36 -9.11
CA GLY A 35 8.06 -8.91 -8.01
C GLY A 35 7.78 -7.48 -7.53
N SER A 36 6.69 -6.84 -7.95
CA SER A 36 6.34 -5.48 -7.52
C SER A 36 4.90 -5.12 -7.87
N GLY A 37 4.34 -4.13 -7.18
CA GLY A 37 3.00 -3.60 -7.46
C GLY A 37 2.80 -3.16 -8.91
N PRO A 38 3.68 -2.32 -9.49
CA PRO A 38 3.58 -1.94 -10.90
C PRO A 38 3.66 -3.12 -11.87
N ALA A 39 4.49 -4.13 -11.58
CA ALA A 39 4.56 -5.34 -12.40
C ALA A 39 3.26 -6.15 -12.33
N ALA A 40 2.66 -6.26 -11.14
CA ALA A 40 1.38 -6.92 -10.93
C ALA A 40 0.26 -6.23 -11.72
N LEU A 41 0.16 -4.91 -11.68
CA LEU A 41 -0.84 -4.15 -12.44
C LEU A 41 -0.70 -4.39 -13.95
N ARG A 42 0.52 -4.35 -14.49
CA ARG A 42 0.75 -4.67 -15.91
C ARG A 42 0.35 -6.11 -16.28
N CYS A 43 0.58 -7.08 -15.38
CA CYS A 43 0.15 -8.46 -15.58
C CYS A 43 -1.38 -8.57 -15.62
N LEU A 44 -2.06 -7.89 -14.70
CA LEU A 44 -3.53 -7.85 -14.61
C LEU A 44 -4.15 -7.20 -15.86
N GLU A 45 -3.61 -6.06 -16.31
CA GLU A 45 -4.08 -5.35 -17.50
C GLU A 45 -3.90 -6.18 -18.76
N ARG A 46 -2.72 -6.78 -18.94
CA ARG A 46 -2.42 -7.67 -20.08
C ARG A 46 -3.37 -8.86 -20.11
N ALA A 47 -3.54 -9.54 -18.98
CA ALA A 47 -4.44 -10.68 -18.88
C ALA A 47 -5.89 -10.30 -19.18
N ALA A 48 -6.34 -9.11 -18.75
CA ALA A 48 -7.67 -8.60 -19.05
C ALA A 48 -7.84 -8.30 -20.55
N ALA A 49 -6.82 -7.70 -21.20
CA ALA A 49 -6.83 -7.43 -22.64
C ALA A 49 -6.85 -8.70 -23.49
N GLU A 50 -6.20 -9.78 -23.01
CA GLU A 50 -6.20 -11.10 -23.66
C GLU A 50 -7.44 -11.95 -23.34
N GLY A 51 -8.41 -11.43 -22.57
CA GLY A 51 -9.60 -12.17 -22.12
C GLY A 51 -9.29 -13.28 -21.11
N ARG A 52 -8.08 -13.31 -20.57
CA ARG A 52 -7.58 -14.32 -19.61
C ARG A 52 -7.39 -13.69 -18.24
N ARG A 53 -8.48 -13.37 -17.55
CA ARG A 53 -8.43 -12.72 -16.24
C ARG A 53 -7.89 -13.67 -15.15
N PHE A 54 -7.26 -13.08 -14.14
CA PHE A 54 -6.92 -13.80 -12.91
C PHE A 54 -8.17 -13.94 -12.02
N ASP A 55 -8.22 -15.06 -11.31
CA ASP A 55 -9.28 -15.35 -10.34
C ASP A 55 -8.86 -14.91 -8.93
N VAL A 56 -7.58 -15.18 -8.59
CA VAL A 56 -7.01 -14.88 -7.28
C VAL A 56 -5.68 -14.13 -7.42
N MET A 57 -5.47 -13.13 -6.59
CA MET A 57 -4.17 -12.49 -6.40
C MET A 57 -3.70 -12.75 -4.95
N LEU A 58 -2.52 -13.32 -4.81
CA LEU A 58 -1.80 -13.45 -3.55
C LEU A 58 -0.80 -12.32 -3.48
N VAL A 59 -0.88 -11.45 -2.48
CA VAL A 59 -0.04 -10.25 -2.38
C VAL A 59 0.66 -10.18 -1.03
N ASP A 60 1.96 -9.90 -1.04
CA ASP A 60 2.70 -9.62 0.17
C ASP A 60 2.19 -8.36 0.87
N ALA A 61 1.94 -8.46 2.17
CA ALA A 61 1.56 -7.32 2.99
C ALA A 61 2.64 -6.24 3.02
N ASP A 62 3.92 -6.64 3.00
CA ASP A 62 5.10 -5.78 3.13
C ASP A 62 5.75 -5.41 1.77
N LEU A 63 5.02 -5.59 0.68
CA LEU A 63 5.48 -5.31 -0.68
C LEU A 63 6.09 -3.90 -0.78
N GLY A 64 7.35 -3.81 -1.21
CA GLY A 64 8.07 -2.55 -1.39
C GLY A 64 8.54 -1.87 -0.10
N THR A 65 8.40 -2.49 1.05
CA THR A 65 9.00 -1.98 2.30
C THR A 65 10.49 -2.34 2.34
N VAL A 66 11.35 -1.35 2.53
CA VAL A 66 12.79 -1.60 2.68
C VAL A 66 13.01 -2.36 4.00
N PRO A 67 13.70 -3.52 4.00
CA PRO A 67 14.04 -4.22 5.25
C PRO A 67 14.87 -3.30 6.14
N GLY A 68 14.34 -2.91 7.30
CA GLY A 68 15.00 -2.01 8.25
C GLY A 68 14.20 -0.77 8.64
N ALA A 69 13.15 -0.42 7.90
CA ALA A 69 12.22 0.66 8.29
C ALA A 69 11.06 0.14 9.17
N ALA A 70 11.34 -0.84 10.02
CA ALA A 70 10.36 -1.36 10.95
C ALA A 70 10.04 -0.29 12.01
N GLY A 71 8.81 0.26 11.94
CA GLY A 71 8.15 0.89 13.07
C GLY A 71 8.47 2.35 13.34
N GLY A 72 8.44 3.20 12.32
CA GLY A 72 8.29 4.65 12.53
C GLY A 72 6.90 5.08 12.13
N SER A 73 5.94 4.97 13.04
CA SER A 73 4.67 5.70 12.90
C SER A 73 5.00 7.19 12.79
N VAL A 74 4.90 7.75 11.59
CA VAL A 74 4.99 9.20 11.36
C VAL A 74 3.70 9.88 11.79
N ASN A 75 3.28 9.61 13.03
CA ASN A 75 2.26 10.37 13.73
C ASN A 75 2.83 10.84 15.06
N GLY A 76 3.38 12.04 15.07
CA GLY A 76 3.69 12.74 16.29
C GLY A 76 5.16 13.09 16.45
N ALA A 77 5.57 14.23 15.93
CA ALA A 77 6.48 15.16 16.60
C ALA A 77 6.83 16.34 15.69
N LEU A 78 5.93 17.28 15.60
CA LEU A 78 6.32 18.67 15.43
C LEU A 78 5.72 19.44 16.60
N ASN A 79 6.37 19.34 17.74
CA ASN A 79 6.20 20.34 18.80
C ASN A 79 7.51 20.46 19.58
N GLY A 80 8.05 21.67 19.65
CA GLY A 80 9.06 22.05 20.62
C GLY A 80 10.36 22.54 20.04
N ALA A 81 10.35 23.74 19.51
CA ALA A 81 11.54 24.56 19.37
C ALA A 81 11.91 25.17 20.71
N ALA A 82 13.19 25.42 20.85
CA ALA A 82 13.87 26.41 21.68
C ALA A 82 14.48 25.96 23.00
N GLY A 83 15.77 26.12 23.04
CA GLY A 83 16.48 26.62 24.20
C GLY A 83 17.40 25.64 24.92
N GLY A 84 18.68 25.88 24.86
CA GLY A 84 19.56 25.46 25.93
C GLY A 84 20.86 24.84 25.53
N SER A 85 21.81 25.69 25.48
CA SER A 85 23.30 25.51 25.40
C SER A 85 23.93 24.56 26.40
N VAL A 86 25.09 24.06 25.98
CA VAL A 86 26.41 23.89 26.62
C VAL A 86 26.77 22.64 27.42
N HIS A 87 27.91 22.11 27.02
CA HIS A 87 29.03 21.53 27.75
C HIS A 87 29.05 20.08 28.24
N GLY A 88 30.17 19.47 27.85
CA GLY A 88 30.83 18.38 28.58
C GLY A 88 31.23 17.22 27.71
N SER A 89 32.29 17.27 27.05
CA SER A 89 33.69 16.90 27.19
C SER A 89 33.96 15.50 27.77
N LEU A 90 34.68 14.72 26.94
CA LEU A 90 35.83 13.83 27.23
C LEU A 90 35.62 12.38 27.70
N ASN A 91 36.18 11.50 26.88
CA ASN A 91 37.17 10.47 27.21
C ASN A 91 36.71 9.04 27.50
N GLY A 92 37.34 8.12 26.75
CA GLY A 92 37.43 6.72 27.09
C GLY A 92 37.83 5.80 25.94
N SER A 93 39.09 5.93 25.51
CA SER A 93 39.81 4.94 24.69
C SER A 93 40.11 3.72 25.55
N VAL A 94 40.09 2.49 24.96
CA VAL A 94 41.08 1.39 25.07
C VAL A 94 40.62 0.21 24.22
N ASN A 95 41.21 -0.10 23.16
CA ASN A 95 42.33 -1.04 22.88
C ASN A 95 42.09 -2.50 23.33
N GLY A 96 42.17 -3.42 22.36
CA GLY A 96 42.19 -4.87 22.60
C GLY A 96 42.34 -5.68 21.31
N THR A 97 43.56 -5.72 20.80
CA THR A 97 44.06 -6.59 19.73
C THR A 97 44.41 -7.96 20.28
N VAL A 98 44.11 -9.06 19.59
CA VAL A 98 44.88 -10.34 19.45
C VAL A 98 44.07 -11.16 18.44
N GLY A 99 44.50 -11.62 17.30
CA GLY A 99 45.73 -12.30 16.91
C GLY A 99 45.54 -13.81 16.91
N GLY A 100 45.44 -14.43 15.70
CA GLY A 100 45.42 -15.90 15.61
C GLY A 100 45.22 -16.39 14.18
N SER A 101 46.31 -16.44 13.44
CA SER A 101 46.48 -17.11 12.14
C SER A 101 46.91 -18.54 12.37
N VAL A 102 46.35 -19.52 11.65
CA VAL A 102 47.05 -20.75 11.28
C VAL A 102 46.57 -21.33 9.95
N ASN A 103 47.54 -21.55 9.11
CA ASN A 103 47.61 -22.23 7.82
C ASN A 103 47.32 -23.72 7.91
N GLY A 104 46.87 -24.34 6.80
CA GLY A 104 46.88 -25.79 6.61
C GLY A 104 46.58 -26.19 5.17
N THR A 105 47.59 -26.37 4.39
CA THR A 105 47.70 -26.92 3.05
C THR A 105 47.55 -28.45 3.03
N ALA A 106 46.94 -29.07 1.99
CA ALA A 106 47.42 -30.22 1.19
C ALA A 106 46.29 -30.83 0.31
N ALA A 107 46.40 -30.76 -0.97
CA ALA A 107 46.81 -31.69 -2.03
C ALA A 107 45.91 -32.96 -2.24
N GLY A 108 45.37 -33.06 -3.48
CA GLY A 108 44.59 -34.17 -4.09
C GLY A 108 45.45 -35.42 -4.35
N PRO A 109 45.22 -36.29 -5.37
CA PRO A 109 44.13 -36.41 -6.36
C PRO A 109 43.57 -37.85 -6.47
N GLY A 110 42.55 -38.14 -7.31
CA GLY A 110 42.17 -39.50 -7.67
C GLY A 110 40.91 -39.59 -8.56
N ALA A 111 41.17 -39.98 -9.79
CA ALA A 111 40.17 -40.24 -10.82
C ALA A 111 39.49 -41.60 -10.65
N ALA A 112 38.20 -41.71 -11.01
CA ALA A 112 37.63 -42.90 -11.64
C ALA A 112 36.26 -42.59 -12.30
N SER A 113 36.17 -42.98 -13.53
CA SER A 113 35.08 -43.02 -14.48
C SER A 113 33.93 -43.91 -14.06
N GLY A 114 32.69 -43.47 -14.32
CA GLY A 114 31.50 -44.33 -14.25
C GLY A 114 30.34 -43.67 -14.98
N SER A 115 30.13 -44.09 -16.22
CA SER A 115 28.99 -43.72 -17.07
C SER A 115 27.72 -44.42 -16.61
N ALA A 116 26.69 -43.66 -16.28
CA ALA A 116 25.29 -44.12 -16.25
C ALA A 116 24.38 -43.04 -16.82
N SER A 117 23.86 -43.31 -17.99
CA SER A 117 22.83 -42.55 -18.66
C SER A 117 21.51 -42.65 -17.90
N ALA A 118 21.05 -41.53 -17.32
CA ALA A 118 19.70 -41.37 -16.84
C ALA A 118 19.07 -40.20 -17.55
N SER A 119 17.99 -40.49 -18.22
CA SER A 119 17.09 -39.61 -18.94
C SER A 119 16.68 -38.40 -18.08
N ALA A 120 17.16 -37.24 -18.45
CA ALA A 120 16.82 -35.96 -17.76
C ALA A 120 15.47 -35.46 -18.27
N GLY A 121 14.47 -35.51 -17.39
CA GLY A 121 13.30 -34.68 -17.51
C GLY A 121 13.77 -33.19 -17.38
N GLY A 122 13.61 -32.42 -18.44
CA GLY A 122 14.02 -31.05 -18.49
C GLY A 122 13.28 -30.21 -17.43
N PRO A 123 13.91 -29.17 -16.90
CA PRO A 123 13.26 -28.28 -15.95
C PRO A 123 12.08 -27.58 -16.63
N VAL A 124 10.90 -27.69 -15.99
CA VAL A 124 9.72 -26.94 -16.36
C VAL A 124 10.06 -25.45 -16.20
N GLN A 125 10.25 -24.77 -17.32
CA GLN A 125 10.43 -23.32 -17.35
C GLN A 125 9.08 -22.68 -17.05
N VAL A 126 8.92 -22.23 -15.81
CA VAL A 126 7.85 -21.30 -15.45
C VAL A 126 8.17 -19.99 -16.19
N PRO A 127 7.27 -19.40 -16.96
CA PRO A 127 7.52 -18.12 -17.62
C PRO A 127 7.61 -17.01 -16.57
N VAL A 128 8.83 -16.75 -16.11
CA VAL A 128 9.13 -15.56 -15.31
C VAL A 128 9.07 -14.38 -16.28
N ALA A 129 8.11 -13.48 -16.08
CA ALA A 129 8.06 -12.23 -16.84
C ALA A 129 9.39 -11.50 -16.66
N ARG A 130 10.18 -11.46 -17.74
CA ARG A 130 11.50 -10.86 -17.80
C ARG A 130 11.37 -9.39 -17.41
N ALA A 131 11.95 -9.02 -16.26
CA ALA A 131 11.96 -7.65 -15.78
C ALA A 131 12.64 -6.74 -16.81
N VAL A 132 11.87 -5.85 -17.42
CA VAL A 132 12.37 -4.72 -18.20
C VAL A 132 12.65 -3.62 -17.17
N PRO A 133 13.87 -3.04 -17.10
CA PRO A 133 14.13 -1.93 -16.20
C PRO A 133 13.41 -0.69 -16.75
N ASP A 134 12.32 -0.29 -16.11
CA ASP A 134 11.62 0.95 -16.37
C ASP A 134 12.25 2.05 -15.49
N GLN A 135 12.85 3.04 -16.12
CA GLN A 135 13.36 4.27 -15.50
C GLN A 135 12.22 5.30 -15.41
N GLY A 136 11.19 4.97 -14.65
CA GLY A 136 10.14 5.89 -14.24
C GLY A 136 10.04 5.87 -12.73
N GLU A 137 9.89 7.01 -12.12
CA GLU A 137 9.70 7.21 -10.67
C GLU A 137 8.70 6.19 -10.10
N VAL A 138 9.22 5.10 -9.54
CA VAL A 138 8.41 3.99 -9.02
C VAL A 138 7.87 4.45 -7.67
N ALA A 139 6.65 4.96 -7.65
CA ALA A 139 5.92 5.09 -6.41
C ALA A 139 5.87 3.71 -5.74
N LEU A 140 6.50 3.60 -4.56
CA LEU A 140 6.46 2.39 -3.75
C LEU A 140 4.99 2.14 -3.36
N VAL A 141 4.37 1.21 -4.04
CA VAL A 141 2.99 0.79 -3.76
C VAL A 141 3.08 -0.36 -2.76
N ASP A 142 2.69 -0.12 -1.52
CA ASP A 142 2.59 -1.19 -0.52
C ASP A 142 1.50 -2.20 -0.91
N GLY A 143 1.58 -3.43 -0.36
CA GLY A 143 0.66 -4.50 -0.74
C GLY A 143 -0.81 -4.17 -0.46
N ILE A 144 -1.12 -3.44 0.61
CA ILE A 144 -2.51 -3.07 0.96
C ILE A 144 -3.05 -2.01 -0.01
N SER A 145 -2.22 -1.03 -0.40
CA SER A 145 -2.59 -0.04 -1.43
C SER A 145 -2.84 -0.71 -2.79
N LEU A 146 -2.05 -1.73 -3.14
CA LEU A 146 -2.27 -2.53 -4.34
C LEU A 146 -3.63 -3.24 -4.31
N VAL A 147 -4.03 -3.81 -3.16
CA VAL A 147 -5.37 -4.42 -2.99
C VAL A 147 -6.48 -3.43 -3.31
N ALA A 148 -6.40 -2.21 -2.76
CA ALA A 148 -7.39 -1.16 -3.02
C ALA A 148 -7.47 -0.78 -4.51
N GLY A 149 -6.31 -0.67 -5.18
CA GLY A 149 -6.23 -0.39 -6.62
C GLY A 149 -6.85 -1.49 -7.47
N VAL A 150 -6.54 -2.75 -7.17
CA VAL A 150 -7.10 -3.91 -7.88
C VAL A 150 -8.61 -4.04 -7.64
N ARG A 151 -9.08 -3.83 -6.41
CA ARG A 151 -10.52 -3.82 -6.11
C ARG A 151 -11.29 -2.81 -6.94
N SER A 152 -10.69 -1.63 -7.19
CA SER A 152 -11.34 -0.57 -7.97
C SER A 152 -11.31 -0.86 -9.48
N SER A 153 -10.22 -1.41 -10.01
CA SER A 153 -10.03 -1.64 -11.46
C SER A 153 -10.53 -3.01 -11.92
N GLN A 154 -10.41 -4.04 -11.10
CA GLN A 154 -10.76 -5.42 -11.41
C GLN A 154 -11.50 -6.12 -10.25
N PRO A 155 -12.74 -5.75 -9.96
CA PRO A 155 -13.48 -6.23 -8.78
C PRO A 155 -13.77 -7.74 -8.79
N SER A 156 -13.59 -8.41 -9.92
CA SER A 156 -13.73 -9.87 -10.05
C SER A 156 -12.54 -10.64 -9.48
N VAL A 157 -11.36 -10.01 -9.32
CA VAL A 157 -10.17 -10.65 -8.78
C VAL A 157 -10.26 -10.70 -7.25
N ARG A 158 -10.23 -11.90 -6.69
CA ARG A 158 -10.20 -12.08 -5.24
C ARG A 158 -8.77 -11.91 -4.73
N THR A 159 -8.60 -11.13 -3.68
CA THR A 159 -7.26 -10.81 -3.15
C THR A 159 -7.05 -11.44 -1.80
N VAL A 160 -5.95 -12.17 -1.63
CA VAL A 160 -5.49 -12.73 -0.35
C VAL A 160 -4.15 -12.12 -0.01
N VAL A 161 -4.06 -11.53 1.18
CA VAL A 161 -2.82 -10.93 1.68
C VAL A 161 -1.99 -11.97 2.42
N LEU A 162 -0.72 -12.06 2.05
CA LEU A 162 0.29 -12.90 2.71
C LEU A 162 1.11 -12.02 3.66
N ALA A 163 1.28 -12.42 4.91
CA ALA A 163 2.01 -11.66 5.91
C ALA A 163 3.00 -12.51 6.69
N GLU A 164 4.13 -11.93 7.07
CA GLU A 164 5.10 -12.62 7.94
C GLU A 164 4.60 -12.70 9.39
N LYS A 165 3.83 -11.69 9.82
CA LYS A 165 3.30 -11.59 11.19
C LYS A 165 1.82 -11.28 11.17
N ASP A 166 1.12 -11.89 12.10
CA ASP A 166 -0.29 -11.63 12.36
C ASP A 166 -0.45 -10.30 13.11
N ASP A 167 -0.83 -9.24 12.37
CA ASP A 167 -1.10 -7.91 12.91
C ASP A 167 -2.58 -7.55 12.67
N PRO A 168 -3.40 -7.42 13.73
CA PRO A 168 -4.82 -7.09 13.61
C PRO A 168 -5.09 -5.75 12.91
N HIS A 169 -4.22 -4.74 13.11
CA HIS A 169 -4.38 -3.44 12.50
C HIS A 169 -4.18 -3.52 10.98
N ARG A 170 -3.10 -4.16 10.53
CA ARG A 170 -2.82 -4.36 9.11
C ARG A 170 -3.84 -5.27 8.44
N ALA A 171 -4.28 -6.33 9.13
CA ALA A 171 -5.35 -7.20 8.63
C ALA A 171 -6.68 -6.44 8.47
N ALA A 172 -7.02 -5.56 9.42
CA ALA A 172 -8.19 -4.70 9.30
C ALA A 172 -8.08 -3.71 8.12
N GLN A 173 -6.92 -3.12 7.90
CA GLN A 173 -6.66 -2.25 6.74
C GLN A 173 -6.79 -3.02 5.43
N ALA A 174 -6.23 -4.23 5.33
CA ALA A 174 -6.35 -5.07 4.14
C ALA A 174 -7.81 -5.43 3.82
N LEU A 175 -8.60 -5.79 4.82
CA LEU A 175 -10.04 -6.05 4.64
C LEU A 175 -10.80 -4.80 4.22
N GLN A 176 -10.49 -3.62 4.78
CA GLN A 176 -11.07 -2.35 4.35
C GLN A 176 -10.69 -1.99 2.91
N ALA A 177 -9.47 -2.32 2.48
CA ALA A 177 -9.03 -2.17 1.10
C ALA A 177 -9.73 -3.14 0.14
N GLY A 178 -10.38 -4.18 0.67
CA GLY A 178 -11.15 -5.16 -0.10
C GLY A 178 -10.48 -6.52 -0.26
N ALA A 179 -9.49 -6.85 0.59
CA ALA A 179 -8.96 -8.21 0.64
C ALA A 179 -10.04 -9.20 1.09
N SER A 180 -10.05 -10.37 0.48
CA SER A 180 -10.93 -11.49 0.83
C SER A 180 -10.28 -12.44 1.84
N GLY A 181 -8.96 -12.31 2.09
CA GLY A 181 -8.26 -13.15 3.05
C GLY A 181 -6.96 -12.54 3.56
N TRP A 182 -6.57 -13.01 4.74
CA TRP A 182 -5.27 -12.75 5.36
C TRP A 182 -4.69 -14.07 5.82
N VAL A 183 -3.47 -14.36 5.41
CA VAL A 183 -2.81 -15.65 5.66
C VAL A 183 -1.35 -15.40 6.02
N ALA A 184 -0.84 -16.13 7.02
CA ALA A 184 0.56 -16.10 7.36
C ALA A 184 1.41 -16.80 6.29
N LYS A 185 2.59 -16.25 5.93
CA LYS A 185 3.50 -16.80 4.91
C LYS A 185 4.05 -18.20 5.29
N ASP A 186 4.06 -18.54 6.56
CA ASP A 186 4.49 -19.83 7.09
C ASP A 186 3.40 -20.91 7.10
N CYS A 187 2.20 -20.58 6.60
CA CYS A 187 1.11 -21.56 6.52
C CYS A 187 1.43 -22.69 5.55
N SER A 188 0.81 -23.85 5.77
CA SER A 188 0.95 -24.98 4.83
C SER A 188 0.31 -24.67 3.47
N LEU A 189 0.88 -25.25 2.39
CA LEU A 189 0.32 -25.12 1.03
C LEU A 189 -1.15 -25.57 0.98
N GLN A 190 -1.50 -26.66 1.68
CA GLN A 190 -2.88 -27.17 1.73
C GLN A 190 -3.84 -26.13 2.32
N ARG A 191 -3.41 -25.40 3.38
CA ARG A 191 -4.22 -24.35 3.96
C ARG A 191 -4.38 -23.17 2.99
N LEU A 192 -3.31 -22.76 2.30
CA LEU A 192 -3.37 -21.71 1.30
C LEU A 192 -4.32 -22.07 0.16
N LEU A 193 -4.26 -23.29 -0.36
CA LEU A 193 -5.18 -23.80 -1.39
C LEU A 193 -6.63 -23.81 -0.89
N ALA A 194 -6.87 -24.21 0.38
CA ALA A 194 -8.19 -24.17 0.97
C ALA A 194 -8.73 -22.72 1.05
N VAL A 195 -7.87 -21.76 1.44
CA VAL A 195 -8.23 -20.33 1.47
C VAL A 195 -8.53 -19.83 0.06
N MET A 196 -7.68 -20.12 -0.92
CA MET A 196 -7.91 -19.72 -2.32
C MET A 196 -9.25 -20.24 -2.87
N ARG A 197 -9.55 -21.51 -2.63
CA ARG A 197 -10.84 -22.09 -3.03
C ARG A 197 -12.02 -21.49 -2.26
N GLY A 198 -11.82 -21.11 -0.99
CA GLY A 198 -12.83 -20.44 -0.17
C GLY A 198 -13.14 -19.03 -0.66
N VAL A 199 -12.13 -18.22 -0.95
CA VAL A 199 -12.36 -16.84 -1.44
C VAL A 199 -13.04 -16.80 -2.80
N LEU A 200 -12.88 -17.85 -3.62
CA LEU A 200 -13.61 -18.02 -4.87
C LEU A 200 -15.11 -18.33 -4.67
N ARG A 201 -15.48 -18.79 -3.47
CA ARG A 201 -16.88 -18.97 -3.04
C ARG A 201 -17.41 -17.78 -2.26
N ASP A 202 -16.73 -16.63 -2.33
CA ASP A 202 -17.05 -15.42 -1.58
C ASP A 202 -16.91 -15.56 -0.04
N GLU A 203 -16.12 -16.54 0.42
CA GLU A 203 -15.78 -16.67 1.84
C GLU A 203 -14.64 -15.70 2.21
N THR A 204 -14.72 -15.10 3.39
CA THR A 204 -13.62 -14.31 3.95
C THR A 204 -12.78 -15.16 4.88
N HIS A 205 -11.48 -15.23 4.64
CA HIS A 205 -10.56 -16.02 5.45
C HIS A 205 -9.67 -15.15 6.31
N LEU A 206 -9.76 -15.34 7.63
CA LEU A 206 -8.96 -14.67 8.64
C LEU A 206 -8.52 -15.68 9.72
N PRO A 207 -7.26 -15.66 10.19
CA PRO A 207 -6.87 -16.45 11.35
C PRO A 207 -7.78 -16.17 12.55
N PRO A 208 -8.31 -17.20 13.24
CA PRO A 208 -9.21 -17.00 14.36
C PRO A 208 -8.62 -16.12 15.47
N ALA A 209 -7.30 -16.21 15.70
CA ALA A 209 -6.58 -15.38 16.66
C ALA A 209 -6.66 -13.88 16.36
N LEU A 210 -6.75 -13.50 15.09
CA LEU A 210 -6.87 -12.10 14.66
C LEU A 210 -8.29 -11.54 14.71
N LEU A 211 -9.31 -12.40 14.71
CA LEU A 211 -10.70 -11.99 14.52
C LEU A 211 -11.14 -10.90 15.52
N THR A 212 -10.88 -11.12 16.81
CA THR A 212 -11.26 -10.16 17.86
C THR A 212 -10.55 -8.81 17.69
N GLY A 213 -9.24 -8.84 17.38
CA GLY A 213 -8.45 -7.62 17.14
C GLY A 213 -8.94 -6.86 15.93
N VAL A 214 -9.15 -7.55 14.82
CA VAL A 214 -9.67 -6.97 13.56
C VAL A 214 -11.05 -6.34 13.75
N LEU A 215 -11.96 -7.03 14.46
CA LEU A 215 -13.30 -6.48 14.75
C LEU A 215 -13.23 -5.21 15.60
N ARG A 216 -12.31 -5.13 16.58
CA ARG A 216 -12.08 -3.92 17.37
C ARG A 216 -11.59 -2.77 16.47
N GLU A 217 -10.60 -3.03 15.63
CA GLU A 217 -10.06 -2.03 14.68
C GLU A 217 -11.14 -1.51 13.73
N LEU A 218 -11.91 -2.41 13.11
CA LEU A 218 -13.00 -2.04 12.21
C LEU A 218 -14.08 -1.22 12.92
N THR A 219 -14.42 -1.59 14.14
CA THR A 219 -15.43 -0.86 14.95
C THR A 219 -14.92 0.51 15.36
N ALA A 220 -13.64 0.61 15.78
CA ALA A 220 -13.01 1.89 16.13
C ALA A 220 -12.93 2.82 14.90
N ALA A 221 -12.50 2.31 13.76
CA ALA A 221 -12.45 3.07 12.51
C ALA A 221 -13.83 3.60 12.10
N ARG A 222 -14.88 2.79 12.24
CA ARG A 222 -16.26 3.21 11.96
C ARG A 222 -16.72 4.31 12.92
N LYS A 223 -16.44 4.18 14.22
CA LYS A 223 -16.78 5.19 15.22
C LYS A 223 -16.10 6.52 14.92
N HIS A 224 -14.80 6.50 14.64
CA HIS A 224 -14.04 7.71 14.30
C HIS A 224 -14.53 8.37 13.00
N ARG A 225 -14.95 7.58 12.03
CA ARG A 225 -15.53 8.11 10.79
C ARG A 225 -16.85 8.82 11.06
N THR A 226 -17.77 8.20 11.81
CA THR A 226 -19.06 8.78 12.17
C THR A 226 -18.91 10.06 12.99
N GLU A 227 -17.95 10.12 13.91
CA GLU A 227 -17.64 11.31 14.68
C GLU A 227 -17.10 12.45 13.79
N SER A 228 -16.18 12.12 12.87
CA SER A 228 -15.67 13.09 11.90
C SER A 228 -16.77 13.63 10.98
N GLU A 229 -17.70 12.78 10.54
CA GLU A 229 -18.86 13.16 9.73
C GLU A 229 -19.76 14.16 10.50
N ARG A 230 -20.08 13.89 11.76
CA ARG A 230 -20.86 14.80 12.63
C ARG A 230 -20.19 16.16 12.83
N LEU A 231 -18.87 16.17 13.05
CA LEU A 231 -18.12 17.43 13.18
C LEU A 231 -18.17 18.24 11.89
N VAL A 232 -18.05 17.62 10.73
CA VAL A 232 -18.16 18.30 9.44
C VAL A 232 -19.60 18.78 9.18
N GLU A 233 -20.61 18.03 9.60
CA GLU A 233 -22.02 18.45 9.51
C GLU A 233 -22.33 19.69 10.34
N SER A 234 -21.61 19.92 11.44
CA SER A 234 -21.75 21.11 12.29
C SER A 234 -21.24 22.41 11.63
N LEU A 235 -20.50 22.30 10.52
CA LEU A 235 -19.99 23.45 9.78
C LEU A 235 -21.11 24.12 8.98
N THR A 236 -21.10 25.45 8.95
CA THR A 236 -21.96 26.23 8.05
C THR A 236 -21.61 25.93 6.57
N PRO A 237 -22.51 26.21 5.62
CA PRO A 237 -22.21 26.02 4.20
C PRO A 237 -20.92 26.73 3.77
N ARG A 238 -20.68 27.94 4.27
CA ARG A 238 -19.49 28.71 3.92
C ARG A 238 -18.20 28.16 4.53
N GLU A 239 -18.25 27.69 5.76
CA GLU A 239 -17.13 27.02 6.41
C GLU A 239 -16.81 25.68 5.70
N ARG A 240 -17.82 24.97 5.22
CA ARG A 240 -17.65 23.72 4.45
C ARG A 240 -16.98 23.99 3.09
N GLU A 241 -17.33 25.09 2.40
CA GLU A 241 -16.65 25.51 1.17
C GLU A 241 -15.17 25.81 1.43
N VAL A 242 -14.87 26.55 2.50
CA VAL A 242 -13.49 26.85 2.91
C VAL A 242 -12.74 25.55 3.22
N LEU A 243 -13.35 24.60 3.94
CA LEU A 243 -12.75 23.31 4.23
C LEU A 243 -12.46 22.51 2.96
N ARG A 244 -13.35 22.50 1.97
CA ARG A 244 -13.12 21.84 0.66
C ARG A 244 -11.95 22.49 -0.10
N CYS A 245 -11.81 23.80 -0.03
CA CYS A 245 -10.64 24.50 -0.58
C CYS A 245 -9.34 24.10 0.14
N MET A 246 -9.37 23.95 1.47
CA MET A 246 -8.23 23.45 2.24
C MET A 246 -7.86 22.03 1.85
N VAL A 247 -8.83 21.14 1.62
CA VAL A 247 -8.63 19.77 1.15
C VAL A 247 -7.98 19.74 -0.25
N ALA A 248 -8.32 20.72 -1.11
CA ALA A 248 -7.68 20.93 -2.41
C ALA A 248 -6.26 21.54 -2.33
N GLY A 249 -5.75 21.82 -1.13
CA GLY A 249 -4.42 22.40 -0.94
C GLY A 249 -4.33 23.90 -1.24
N LEU A 250 -5.45 24.60 -1.38
CA LEU A 250 -5.45 26.02 -1.71
C LEU A 250 -5.00 26.88 -0.50
N GLY A 251 -4.04 27.77 -0.74
CA GLY A 251 -3.62 28.77 0.22
C GLY A 251 -4.69 29.87 0.43
N ARG A 252 -4.59 30.62 1.55
CA ARG A 252 -5.59 31.65 1.94
C ARG A 252 -5.93 32.63 0.83
N LYS A 253 -4.93 33.07 0.04
CA LYS A 253 -5.13 34.01 -1.07
C LYS A 253 -5.98 33.38 -2.17
N ALA A 254 -5.65 32.16 -2.59
CA ALA A 254 -6.41 31.42 -3.60
C ALA A 254 -7.84 31.10 -3.15
N VAL A 255 -8.05 30.80 -1.85
CA VAL A 255 -9.39 30.63 -1.28
C VAL A 255 -10.17 31.93 -1.32
N ALA A 256 -9.53 33.08 -1.01
CA ALA A 256 -10.16 34.40 -1.05
C ALA A 256 -10.62 34.74 -2.48
N GLU A 257 -9.76 34.57 -3.45
CA GLU A 257 -10.07 34.81 -4.87
C GLU A 257 -11.20 33.90 -5.35
N ARG A 258 -11.13 32.60 -5.02
CA ARG A 258 -12.12 31.62 -5.47
C ARG A 258 -13.51 31.84 -4.87
N LEU A 259 -13.57 32.20 -3.59
CA LEU A 259 -14.82 32.37 -2.87
C LEU A 259 -15.33 33.85 -2.87
N PHE A 260 -14.63 34.73 -3.58
CA PHE A 260 -14.93 36.17 -3.62
C PHE A 260 -15.00 36.80 -2.22
N LEU A 261 -14.02 36.49 -1.37
CA LEU A 261 -13.89 36.97 0.00
C LEU A 261 -12.60 37.74 0.19
N SER A 262 -12.56 38.59 1.25
CA SER A 262 -11.30 39.15 1.68
C SER A 262 -10.40 38.10 2.33
N PRO A 263 -9.05 38.22 2.22
CA PRO A 263 -8.13 37.30 2.91
C PRO A 263 -8.32 37.27 4.44
N HIS A 264 -8.79 38.40 5.02
CA HIS A 264 -9.12 38.48 6.42
C HIS A 264 -10.35 37.63 6.78
N THR A 265 -11.41 37.69 5.97
CA THR A 265 -12.63 36.90 6.13
C THR A 265 -12.31 35.38 6.01
N VAL A 266 -11.47 35.01 5.04
CA VAL A 266 -11.01 33.62 4.91
C VAL A 266 -10.28 33.15 6.16
N ARG A 267 -9.39 33.99 6.73
CA ARG A 267 -8.70 33.67 7.99
C ARG A 267 -9.69 33.37 9.10
N THR A 268 -10.71 34.20 9.27
CA THR A 268 -11.76 34.02 10.28
C THR A 268 -12.52 32.72 10.07
N HIS A 269 -12.94 32.40 8.81
CA HIS A 269 -13.61 31.14 8.51
C HIS A 269 -12.70 29.94 8.78
N MET A 270 -11.41 30.00 8.41
CA MET A 270 -10.47 28.92 8.72
C MET A 270 -10.33 28.71 10.23
N GLN A 271 -10.25 29.76 11.03
CA GLN A 271 -10.19 29.67 12.49
C GLN A 271 -11.47 29.03 13.05
N ASN A 272 -12.64 29.46 12.57
CA ASN A 272 -13.92 28.88 12.98
C ASN A 272 -14.02 27.38 12.60
N VAL A 273 -13.55 27.00 11.39
CA VAL A 273 -13.47 25.58 10.97
C VAL A 273 -12.59 24.80 11.94
N LEU A 274 -11.39 25.28 12.24
CA LEU A 274 -10.48 24.60 13.17
C LEU A 274 -11.10 24.45 14.56
N GLY A 275 -11.74 25.52 15.07
CA GLY A 275 -12.41 25.49 16.37
C GLY A 275 -13.58 24.52 16.43
N LYS A 276 -14.46 24.49 15.41
CA LYS A 276 -15.60 23.56 15.35
C LYS A 276 -15.19 22.12 15.15
N LEU A 277 -14.10 21.87 14.40
CA LEU A 277 -13.54 20.54 14.23
C LEU A 277 -12.68 20.09 15.41
N GLY A 278 -12.43 20.95 16.41
CA GLY A 278 -11.61 20.64 17.58
C GLY A 278 -10.14 20.37 17.26
N VAL A 279 -9.61 20.98 16.18
CA VAL A 279 -8.23 20.76 15.73
C VAL A 279 -7.45 22.07 15.68
N HIS A 280 -6.12 21.97 15.87
CA HIS A 280 -5.24 23.15 15.96
C HIS A 280 -4.40 23.42 14.70
N SER A 281 -4.48 22.54 13.68
CA SER A 281 -3.72 22.72 12.44
C SER A 281 -4.57 22.48 11.21
N THR A 282 -4.23 23.17 10.12
CA THR A 282 -4.84 22.97 8.80
C THR A 282 -4.71 21.53 8.32
N LEU A 283 -3.55 20.91 8.57
CA LEU A 283 -3.31 19.51 8.17
C LEU A 283 -4.23 18.55 8.93
N ALA A 284 -4.44 18.74 10.23
CA ALA A 284 -5.37 17.95 11.04
C ALA A 284 -6.81 18.12 10.56
N ALA A 285 -7.23 19.35 10.20
CA ALA A 285 -8.53 19.60 9.62
C ALA A 285 -8.75 18.89 8.28
N VAL A 286 -7.74 18.91 7.40
CA VAL A 286 -7.77 18.20 6.11
C VAL A 286 -7.83 16.68 6.32
N ALA A 287 -7.05 16.13 7.26
CA ALA A 287 -7.09 14.72 7.59
C ALA A 287 -8.46 14.28 8.13
N LEU A 288 -9.07 15.09 8.99
CA LEU A 288 -10.42 14.85 9.52
C LEU A 288 -11.46 14.93 8.40
N ALA A 289 -11.38 15.96 7.54
CA ALA A 289 -12.28 16.14 6.40
C ALA A 289 -12.24 14.93 5.44
N ARG A 290 -11.04 14.44 5.11
CA ARG A 290 -10.88 13.25 4.26
C ARG A 290 -11.49 12.00 4.90
N ARG A 291 -11.32 11.80 6.20
CA ARG A 291 -11.98 10.70 6.93
C ARG A 291 -13.50 10.79 6.90
N ALA A 292 -14.04 12.02 6.95
CA ALA A 292 -15.46 12.29 6.81
C ALA A 292 -15.97 12.23 5.35
N GLY A 293 -15.11 11.85 4.39
CA GLY A 293 -15.52 11.74 2.99
C GLY A 293 -15.64 13.09 2.25
N VAL A 294 -15.11 14.18 2.81
CA VAL A 294 -15.11 15.49 2.14
C VAL A 294 -14.05 15.50 1.04
N GLY A 295 -14.50 15.53 -0.22
CA GLY A 295 -13.63 15.67 -1.39
C GLY A 295 -13.11 17.10 -1.57
N PRO A 296 -12.03 17.28 -2.38
CA PRO A 296 -11.57 18.59 -2.80
C PRO A 296 -12.63 19.32 -3.63
N VAL A 297 -12.50 20.64 -3.73
CA VAL A 297 -13.26 21.43 -4.70
C VAL A 297 -12.69 21.16 -6.09
N ASP A 298 -13.56 20.99 -7.10
CA ASP A 298 -13.14 20.87 -8.50
C ASP A 298 -12.34 22.12 -8.90
N LEU A 299 -11.11 21.93 -9.32
CA LEU A 299 -10.16 23.00 -9.67
C LEU A 299 -10.41 23.54 -11.10
N VAL A 300 -11.62 23.37 -11.66
CA VAL A 300 -11.98 24.01 -12.92
C VAL A 300 -12.00 25.54 -12.68
N PRO A 301 -11.13 26.32 -13.35
CA PRO A 301 -11.22 27.77 -13.26
C PRO A 301 -12.60 28.20 -13.78
N PRO A 302 -13.25 29.22 -13.18
CA PRO A 302 -14.46 29.75 -13.77
C PRO A 302 -14.10 30.23 -15.19
N LEU A 303 -14.79 29.69 -16.18
CA LEU A 303 -14.70 30.15 -17.56
C LEU A 303 -14.92 31.66 -17.52
N GLY A 304 -13.83 32.42 -17.73
CA GLY A 304 -13.90 33.85 -17.83
C GLY A 304 -14.88 34.21 -18.96
N ASN A 305 -15.87 35.02 -18.64
CA ASN A 305 -16.70 35.67 -19.65
C ASN A 305 -15.76 36.30 -20.67
N VAL A 306 -15.64 35.69 -21.82
CA VAL A 306 -15.13 36.34 -23.02
C VAL A 306 -16.19 37.36 -23.41
N VAL A 307 -16.04 38.59 -22.96
CA VAL A 307 -16.77 39.72 -23.49
C VAL A 307 -16.27 39.90 -24.90
N GLU A 308 -17.01 39.39 -25.88
CA GLU A 308 -16.86 39.77 -27.29
C GLU A 308 -17.16 41.28 -27.36
N ARG A 309 -16.09 42.07 -27.43
CA ARG A 309 -16.18 43.43 -27.92
C ARG A 309 -16.40 43.35 -29.44
N GLY A 310 -17.67 43.35 -29.82
CA GLY A 310 -18.07 43.63 -31.19
C GLY A 310 -17.51 44.99 -31.63
N GLY A 311 -16.47 44.94 -32.46
CA GLY A 311 -15.97 46.09 -33.17
C GLY A 311 -16.93 46.44 -34.29
N GLN A 312 -17.70 47.50 -34.09
CA GLN A 312 -18.48 48.16 -35.13
C GLN A 312 -17.51 48.99 -35.95
N LEU A 313 -17.23 48.60 -37.17
CA LEU A 313 -16.61 49.45 -38.18
C LEU A 313 -17.73 50.08 -39.03
N ALA A 314 -17.82 51.41 -38.94
CA ALA A 314 -18.51 52.23 -39.93
C ALA A 314 -17.60 52.56 -41.06
#